data_08978bde0c5deb8ef28528db2e1e94b9
#
_entry.id   08978bde0c5deb8ef28528db2e1e94b9
#
_cell.length_a   1.000
_cell.length_b   1.000
_cell.length_c   1.000
_cell.angle_alpha   90.00
_cell.angle_beta   90.00
_cell.angle_gamma   90.00
#
_symmetry.space_group_name_H-M   'P 1'
#
loop_
_entity.id
_entity.type
_entity.pdbx_description
1 polymer ?
#
loop_
_entity_poly.entity_id
_entity_poly.type
_entity_poly.pdbx_seq_one_letter_code
_entity_poly.pdbx_strand_id
1 'polypeptide(L)'
;MNKLRHAQAQELILKSVKKQKGVLKLKEAEEGTIDVSLHENALKNLIKSEEFIYNSLPHHNLSKEEATEYTKYLITIRDSINSQLANFKVIEEEVEEVDVNELTSEILFITTKNNFKKVLKKLGIDVQRIIVADMPLVLEDMKKINPKIPDAALKGIGTKIEHIHNDINRKIESLSPKKIIVLGEKDINGKLLSQRAEEQYEAKSCLVENLKEITEIELKEIIEN
;
A
#
# COMPACT_ATOMS: atom_id res chain seq x y z
N MET A 1 5.65 0.78 -51.17
CA MET A 1 6.94 0.94 -50.46
C MET A 1 6.85 1.10 -48.93
N ASN A 2 5.73 1.53 -48.36
CA ASN A 2 5.63 1.76 -46.87
C ASN A 2 5.49 0.48 -46.01
N LYS A 3 4.86 -0.58 -46.51
CA LYS A 3 4.64 -1.82 -45.73
C LYS A 3 5.96 -2.56 -45.40
N LEU A 4 6.93 -2.57 -46.30
CA LEU A 4 8.22 -3.23 -46.09
C LEU A 4 9.06 -2.53 -45.01
N ARG A 5 9.03 -1.20 -44.98
CA ARG A 5 9.73 -0.40 -43.96
C ARG A 5 9.11 -0.55 -42.56
N HIS A 6 7.79 -0.70 -42.50
CA HIS A 6 7.09 -0.94 -41.25
C HIS A 6 7.43 -2.31 -40.67
N ALA A 7 7.45 -3.35 -41.50
CA ALA A 7 7.85 -4.70 -41.07
C ALA A 7 9.30 -4.77 -40.60
N GLN A 8 10.20 -4.08 -41.31
CA GLN A 8 11.62 -4.00 -40.91
C GLN A 8 11.82 -3.22 -39.61
N ALA A 9 11.07 -2.13 -39.39
CA ALA A 9 11.11 -1.39 -38.14
C ALA A 9 10.58 -2.22 -36.96
N GLN A 10 9.48 -2.95 -37.14
CA GLN A 10 8.95 -3.88 -36.14
C GLN A 10 9.96 -5.00 -35.82
N GLU A 11 10.62 -5.57 -36.83
CA GLU A 11 11.62 -6.62 -36.62
C GLU A 11 12.87 -6.09 -35.87
N LEU A 12 13.29 -4.86 -36.15
CA LEU A 12 14.40 -4.21 -35.43
C LEU A 12 14.03 -3.92 -33.97
N ILE A 13 12.81 -3.45 -33.71
CA ILE A 13 12.29 -3.23 -32.36
C ILE A 13 12.23 -4.57 -31.61
N LEU A 14 11.68 -5.61 -32.19
CA LEU A 14 11.62 -6.95 -31.59
C LEU A 14 13.00 -7.56 -31.32
N LYS A 15 13.98 -7.33 -32.20
CA LYS A 15 15.38 -7.76 -32.00
C LYS A 15 16.09 -6.96 -30.90
N SER A 16 15.83 -5.67 -30.79
CA SER A 16 16.40 -4.85 -29.70
C SER A 16 15.83 -5.22 -28.34
N VAL A 17 14.54 -5.52 -28.29
CA VAL A 17 13.83 -5.99 -27.09
C VAL A 17 14.36 -7.37 -26.63
N LYS A 18 14.64 -8.30 -27.54
CA LYS A 18 15.23 -9.63 -27.21
C LYS A 18 16.66 -9.57 -26.66
N LYS A 19 17.39 -8.47 -26.84
CA LYS A 19 18.78 -8.32 -26.39
C LYS A 19 18.95 -7.78 -24.98
N GLN A 20 17.90 -7.23 -24.39
CA GLN A 20 17.95 -6.71 -23.01
C GLN A 20 17.61 -7.83 -22.02
N LYS A 21 18.61 -8.23 -21.22
CA LYS A 21 18.39 -9.13 -20.08
C LYS A 21 17.38 -8.46 -19.13
N GLY A 22 16.24 -9.09 -18.89
CA GLY A 22 15.17 -8.58 -18.03
C GLY A 22 13.93 -8.11 -18.78
N VAL A 23 13.82 -8.36 -20.09
CA VAL A 23 12.63 -8.01 -20.86
C VAL A 23 11.55 -9.06 -20.69
N LEU A 24 10.35 -8.61 -20.36
CA LEU A 24 9.10 -9.36 -20.42
C LEU A 24 9.04 -10.21 -21.70
N LYS A 25 8.75 -11.51 -21.57
CA LYS A 25 8.50 -12.38 -22.72
C LYS A 25 7.20 -11.94 -23.38
N LEU A 26 7.30 -11.18 -24.46
CA LEU A 26 6.13 -10.77 -25.24
C LEU A 26 5.60 -12.00 -26.03
N LYS A 27 4.33 -12.28 -25.87
CA LYS A 27 3.56 -13.26 -26.67
C LYS A 27 2.90 -12.55 -27.85
N GLU A 28 2.37 -13.31 -28.80
CA GLU A 28 1.46 -12.75 -29.81
C GLU A 28 0.18 -12.28 -29.13
N ALA A 29 -0.32 -11.10 -29.55
CA ALA A 29 -1.54 -10.56 -28.98
C ALA A 29 -2.74 -11.42 -29.35
N GLU A 30 -3.59 -11.72 -28.38
CA GLU A 30 -4.88 -12.33 -28.56
C GLU A 30 -6.00 -11.27 -28.66
N GLU A 31 -7.20 -11.70 -29.08
CA GLU A 31 -8.36 -10.84 -29.04
C GLU A 31 -8.66 -10.40 -27.59
N GLY A 32 -8.92 -9.12 -27.40
CA GLY A 32 -9.17 -8.53 -26.08
C GLY A 32 -9.91 -7.21 -26.18
N THR A 33 -10.25 -6.64 -25.03
CA THR A 33 -10.96 -5.36 -24.94
C THR A 33 -10.00 -4.27 -24.46
N ILE A 34 -10.04 -3.11 -25.13
CA ILE A 34 -9.32 -1.91 -24.66
C ILE A 34 -10.02 -1.41 -23.40
N ASP A 35 -9.29 -1.34 -22.30
CA ASP A 35 -9.73 -0.63 -21.11
C ASP A 35 -9.43 0.86 -21.28
N VAL A 36 -10.50 1.62 -21.55
CA VAL A 36 -10.40 3.07 -21.79
C VAL A 36 -9.89 3.80 -20.56
N SER A 37 -10.23 3.33 -19.36
CA SER A 37 -9.80 3.98 -18.10
C SER A 37 -8.30 3.84 -17.86
N LEU A 38 -7.72 2.69 -18.16
CA LEU A 38 -6.27 2.48 -18.12
C LEU A 38 -5.55 3.36 -19.14
N HIS A 39 -6.10 3.45 -20.36
CA HIS A 39 -5.54 4.31 -21.40
C HIS A 39 -5.56 5.79 -21.00
N GLU A 40 -6.69 6.28 -20.51
CA GLU A 40 -6.83 7.67 -20.05
C GLU A 40 -5.92 7.96 -18.85
N ASN A 41 -5.77 7.01 -17.92
CA ASN A 41 -4.88 7.16 -16.77
C ASN A 41 -3.41 7.29 -17.21
N ALA A 42 -2.96 6.43 -18.13
CA ALA A 42 -1.61 6.52 -18.68
C ALA A 42 -1.37 7.87 -19.37
N LEU A 43 -2.31 8.32 -20.22
CA LEU A 43 -2.21 9.60 -20.93
C LEU A 43 -2.17 10.79 -19.97
N LYS A 44 -3.06 10.82 -18.96
CA LYS A 44 -3.11 11.87 -17.96
C LYS A 44 -1.79 12.00 -17.19
N ASN A 45 -1.19 10.88 -16.79
CA ASN A 45 0.08 10.89 -16.08
C ASN A 45 1.25 11.23 -16.99
N LEU A 46 1.21 10.86 -18.27
CA LEU A 46 2.19 11.27 -19.27
C LEU A 46 2.20 12.80 -19.46
N ILE A 47 1.01 13.42 -19.61
CA ILE A 47 0.88 14.89 -19.72
C ILE A 47 1.42 15.57 -18.46
N LYS A 48 1.13 15.06 -17.25
CA LYS A 48 1.69 15.63 -16.03
C LYS A 48 3.21 15.50 -15.95
N SER A 49 3.77 14.43 -16.48
CA SER A 49 5.23 14.26 -16.49
C SER A 49 5.96 15.22 -17.43
N GLU A 50 5.28 15.77 -18.43
CA GLU A 50 5.87 16.79 -19.33
C GLU A 50 6.28 18.07 -18.61
N GLU A 51 5.60 18.46 -17.51
CA GLU A 51 5.94 19.65 -16.74
C GLU A 51 7.38 19.59 -16.21
N PHE A 52 7.86 18.40 -15.83
CA PHE A 52 9.23 18.20 -15.36
C PHE A 52 10.25 18.43 -16.49
N ILE A 53 9.90 18.09 -17.73
CA ILE A 53 10.78 18.32 -18.90
C ILE A 53 10.95 19.82 -19.14
N TYR A 54 9.86 20.58 -19.10
CA TYR A 54 9.91 22.02 -19.32
C TYR A 54 10.55 22.77 -18.17
N ASN A 55 10.25 22.40 -16.93
CA ASN A 55 10.76 23.07 -15.72
C ASN A 55 12.26 22.80 -15.49
N SER A 56 12.79 21.71 -16.02
CA SER A 56 14.20 21.31 -15.84
C SER A 56 15.13 21.79 -16.96
N LEU A 57 14.64 22.59 -17.91
CA LEU A 57 15.45 23.15 -18.98
C LEU A 57 16.58 24.04 -18.42
N PRO A 58 17.76 24.12 -19.10
CA PRO A 58 18.15 23.39 -20.31
C PRO A 58 18.80 22.01 -20.07
N HIS A 59 19.13 21.68 -18.84
CA HIS A 59 19.95 20.50 -18.53
C HIS A 59 19.15 19.25 -18.13
N HIS A 60 17.84 19.37 -17.98
CA HIS A 60 16.92 18.29 -17.57
C HIS A 60 17.34 17.55 -16.28
N ASN A 61 17.99 18.28 -15.37
CA ASN A 61 18.36 17.77 -14.05
C ASN A 61 17.22 18.03 -13.07
N LEU A 62 16.84 17.00 -12.32
CA LEU A 62 15.82 17.06 -11.27
C LEU A 62 16.48 16.98 -9.89
N SER A 63 15.97 17.71 -8.93
CA SER A 63 16.26 17.49 -7.53
C SER A 63 15.78 16.11 -7.09
N LYS A 64 16.17 15.66 -5.89
CA LYS A 64 15.73 14.37 -5.37
C LYS A 64 14.21 14.30 -5.21
N GLU A 65 13.60 15.37 -4.75
CA GLU A 65 12.16 15.51 -4.56
C GLU A 65 11.42 15.46 -5.90
N GLU A 66 11.86 16.24 -6.87
CA GLU A 66 11.31 16.25 -8.23
C GLU A 66 11.48 14.90 -8.92
N ALA A 67 12.64 14.27 -8.80
CA ALA A 67 12.88 12.93 -9.36
C ALA A 67 11.96 11.89 -8.73
N THR A 68 11.71 11.98 -7.41
CA THR A 68 10.78 11.10 -6.72
C THR A 68 9.35 11.27 -7.24
N GLU A 69 8.91 12.49 -7.48
CA GLU A 69 7.58 12.77 -8.02
C GLU A 69 7.46 12.36 -9.49
N TYR A 70 8.45 12.70 -10.31
CA TYR A 70 8.50 12.29 -11.72
C TYR A 70 8.44 10.78 -11.89
N THR A 71 9.19 10.03 -11.08
CA THR A 71 9.21 8.56 -11.14
C THR A 71 7.88 7.94 -10.74
N LYS A 72 7.10 8.54 -9.84
CA LYS A 72 5.73 8.08 -9.52
C LYS A 72 4.83 8.13 -10.76
N TYR A 73 4.88 9.19 -11.55
CA TYR A 73 4.12 9.25 -12.81
C TYR A 73 4.56 8.15 -13.77
N LEU A 74 5.87 7.95 -13.94
CA LEU A 74 6.38 6.90 -14.84
C LEU A 74 5.96 5.48 -14.40
N ILE A 75 5.97 5.20 -13.10
CA ILE A 75 5.49 3.93 -12.54
C ILE A 75 4.01 3.75 -12.85
N THR A 76 3.16 4.76 -12.60
CA THR A 76 1.72 4.69 -12.88
C THR A 76 1.43 4.48 -14.37
N ILE A 77 2.20 5.12 -15.26
CA ILE A 77 2.09 4.93 -16.72
C ILE A 77 2.46 3.48 -17.08
N ARG A 78 3.59 2.98 -16.58
CA ARG A 78 4.06 1.61 -16.80
C ARG A 78 2.98 0.60 -16.39
N ASP A 79 2.42 0.75 -15.20
CA ASP A 79 1.44 -0.18 -14.64
C ASP A 79 0.14 -0.16 -15.45
N SER A 80 -0.35 1.02 -15.85
CA SER A 80 -1.52 1.14 -16.73
C SER A 80 -1.28 0.48 -18.10
N ILE A 81 -0.07 0.63 -18.67
CA ILE A 81 0.29 0.00 -19.94
C ILE A 81 0.42 -1.52 -19.78
N ASN A 82 1.04 -1.99 -18.70
CA ASN A 82 1.19 -3.41 -18.44
C ASN A 82 -0.17 -4.10 -18.27
N SER A 83 -1.07 -3.53 -17.49
CA SER A 83 -2.44 -4.04 -17.35
C SER A 83 -3.18 -4.06 -18.69
N GLN A 84 -2.98 -3.04 -19.54
CA GLN A 84 -3.57 -3.05 -20.88
C GLN A 84 -2.96 -4.15 -21.79
N LEU A 85 -1.65 -4.41 -21.69
CA LEU A 85 -0.99 -5.49 -22.43
C LEU A 85 -1.44 -6.88 -21.95
N ALA A 86 -1.71 -7.02 -20.65
CA ALA A 86 -2.25 -8.26 -20.05
C ALA A 86 -3.65 -8.57 -20.59
N ASN A 87 -4.50 -7.56 -20.82
CA ASN A 87 -5.82 -7.73 -21.43
C ASN A 87 -5.76 -8.38 -22.82
N PHE A 88 -4.63 -8.22 -23.52
CA PHE A 88 -4.36 -8.86 -24.82
C PHE A 88 -3.43 -10.09 -24.71
N LYS A 89 -3.13 -10.54 -23.50
CA LYS A 89 -2.24 -11.67 -23.17
C LYS A 89 -0.83 -11.57 -23.78
N VAL A 90 -0.41 -10.36 -24.14
CA VAL A 90 0.95 -10.08 -24.66
C VAL A 90 2.01 -10.29 -23.59
N ILE A 91 1.67 -9.95 -22.35
CA ILE A 91 2.47 -10.22 -21.16
C ILE A 91 1.61 -11.05 -20.20
N GLU A 92 2.25 -11.90 -19.42
CA GLU A 92 1.63 -12.41 -18.21
C GLU A 92 1.67 -11.25 -17.21
N GLU A 93 0.55 -10.96 -16.54
CA GLU A 93 0.63 -10.15 -15.32
C GLU A 93 1.62 -10.89 -14.41
N GLU A 94 2.79 -10.32 -14.21
CA GLU A 94 3.58 -10.63 -13.03
C GLU A 94 2.80 -10.03 -11.85
N VAL A 95 1.72 -10.68 -11.46
CA VAL A 95 1.24 -10.58 -10.09
C VAL A 95 2.37 -11.20 -9.29
N GLU A 96 3.27 -10.40 -8.74
CA GLU A 96 4.05 -10.87 -7.60
C GLU A 96 3.00 -11.36 -6.61
N GLU A 97 2.77 -12.68 -6.60
CA GLU A 97 1.99 -13.31 -5.54
C GLU A 97 2.76 -13.03 -4.25
N VAL A 98 2.40 -11.91 -3.64
CA VAL A 98 2.91 -11.56 -2.32
C VAL A 98 2.23 -12.55 -1.38
N ASP A 99 2.96 -13.55 -0.92
CA ASP A 99 2.46 -14.35 0.19
C ASP A 99 2.40 -13.45 1.43
N VAL A 100 1.25 -12.77 1.56
CA VAL A 100 0.98 -11.85 2.66
C VAL A 100 1.14 -12.56 4.01
N ASN A 101 0.87 -13.85 4.08
CA ASN A 101 0.99 -14.62 5.30
C ASN A 101 2.47 -14.79 5.69
N GLU A 102 3.34 -15.07 4.73
CA GLU A 102 4.79 -15.14 4.96
C GLU A 102 5.34 -13.76 5.32
N LEU A 103 5.00 -12.72 4.55
CA LEU A 103 5.44 -11.33 4.77
C LEU A 103 5.04 -10.81 6.16
N THR A 104 3.88 -11.22 6.68
CA THR A 104 3.34 -10.75 7.96
C THR A 104 3.61 -11.71 9.11
N SER A 105 4.31 -12.82 8.86
CA SER A 105 4.53 -13.90 9.85
C SER A 105 5.26 -13.46 11.12
N GLU A 106 6.04 -12.38 11.07
CA GLU A 106 6.80 -11.83 12.20
C GLU A 106 6.27 -10.47 12.67
N ILE A 107 5.06 -10.07 12.22
CA ILE A 107 4.47 -8.77 12.51
C ILE A 107 3.23 -8.93 13.38
N LEU A 108 3.07 -8.05 14.37
CA LEU A 108 1.84 -7.89 15.15
C LEU A 108 1.14 -6.60 14.71
N PHE A 109 -0.11 -6.73 14.29
CA PHE A 109 -0.93 -5.59 13.87
C PHE A 109 -1.88 -5.15 14.97
N ILE A 110 -1.96 -3.85 15.20
CA ILE A 110 -2.94 -3.22 16.09
C ILE A 110 -3.84 -2.32 15.25
N THR A 111 -5.16 -2.45 15.39
CA THR A 111 -6.13 -1.66 14.65
C THR A 111 -7.28 -1.18 15.54
N THR A 112 -8.01 -0.16 15.10
CA THR A 112 -9.04 0.52 15.91
C THR A 112 -10.42 -0.15 15.87
N LYS A 113 -10.74 -0.96 14.86
CA LYS A 113 -12.11 -1.46 14.62
C LYS A 113 -12.13 -2.91 14.15
N ASN A 114 -13.13 -3.67 14.60
CA ASN A 114 -13.33 -5.05 14.14
C ASN A 114 -13.54 -5.20 12.61
N ASN A 115 -14.07 -4.17 11.96
CA ASN A 115 -14.21 -4.19 10.51
C ASN A 115 -12.83 -4.20 9.81
N PHE A 116 -11.84 -3.52 10.36
CA PHE A 116 -10.47 -3.51 9.85
C PHE A 116 -9.80 -4.87 10.04
N LYS A 117 -10.02 -5.52 11.19
CA LYS A 117 -9.59 -6.92 11.39
C LYS A 117 -10.11 -7.84 10.29
N LYS A 118 -11.38 -7.66 9.86
CA LYS A 118 -11.95 -8.45 8.76
C LYS A 118 -11.26 -8.17 7.41
N VAL A 119 -10.89 -6.92 7.15
CA VAL A 119 -10.16 -6.55 5.94
C VAL A 119 -8.77 -7.17 5.93
N LEU A 120 -8.01 -7.00 7.01
CA LEU A 120 -6.67 -7.57 7.16
C LEU A 120 -6.66 -9.10 7.02
N LYS A 121 -7.69 -9.77 7.60
CA LYS A 121 -7.88 -11.21 7.41
C LYS A 121 -8.12 -11.57 5.94
N LYS A 122 -8.90 -10.78 5.20
CA LYS A 122 -9.16 -11.04 3.77
C LYS A 122 -7.90 -10.88 2.92
N LEU A 123 -6.97 -10.02 3.34
CA LEU A 123 -5.65 -9.84 2.72
C LEU A 123 -4.65 -10.96 3.09
N GLY A 124 -5.06 -12.00 3.83
CA GLY A 124 -4.20 -13.14 4.16
C GLY A 124 -3.46 -13.04 5.50
N ILE A 125 -3.66 -11.98 6.30
CA ILE A 125 -3.00 -11.86 7.59
C ILE A 125 -3.63 -12.82 8.62
N ASP A 126 -2.80 -13.55 9.34
CA ASP A 126 -3.27 -14.43 10.43
C ASP A 126 -4.02 -13.63 11.51
N VAL A 127 -5.23 -14.06 11.81
CA VAL A 127 -6.10 -13.43 12.83
C VAL A 127 -5.45 -13.36 14.21
N GLN A 128 -4.57 -14.30 14.53
CA GLN A 128 -3.84 -14.30 15.80
C GLN A 128 -2.86 -13.14 15.89
N ARG A 129 -2.42 -12.59 14.76
CA ARG A 129 -1.50 -11.45 14.66
C ARG A 129 -2.21 -10.10 14.58
N ILE A 130 -3.55 -10.08 14.74
CA ILE A 130 -4.33 -8.85 14.70
C ILE A 130 -4.99 -8.61 16.04
N ILE A 131 -4.72 -7.46 16.64
CA ILE A 131 -5.38 -6.96 17.86
C ILE A 131 -6.30 -5.80 17.47
N VAL A 132 -7.47 -5.76 18.06
CA VAL A 132 -8.39 -4.63 17.93
C VAL A 132 -8.38 -3.85 19.23
N ALA A 133 -7.80 -2.65 19.18
CA ALA A 133 -7.87 -1.66 20.24
C ALA A 133 -9.04 -0.70 19.93
N ASP A 134 -10.26 -1.09 20.31
CA ASP A 134 -11.47 -0.30 20.09
C ASP A 134 -11.60 0.89 21.06
N MET A 135 -10.60 1.08 21.91
CA MET A 135 -10.46 2.17 22.86
C MET A 135 -9.01 2.71 22.83
N PRO A 136 -8.78 3.96 23.28
CA PRO A 136 -7.43 4.47 23.45
C PRO A 136 -6.66 3.64 24.49
N LEU A 137 -5.34 3.62 24.38
CA LEU A 137 -4.48 2.90 25.30
C LEU A 137 -4.26 3.63 26.64
N VAL A 138 -4.77 4.84 26.77
CA VAL A 138 -4.65 5.66 27.98
C VAL A 138 -5.98 6.30 28.30
N LEU A 139 -6.35 6.26 29.58
CA LEU A 139 -7.68 6.72 30.04
C LEU A 139 -7.92 8.21 29.79
N GLU A 140 -6.87 9.03 29.92
CA GLU A 140 -6.91 10.46 29.68
C GLU A 140 -7.31 10.83 28.25
N ASP A 141 -6.98 9.98 27.29
CA ASP A 141 -7.29 10.21 25.89
C ASP A 141 -8.80 10.03 25.59
N MET A 142 -9.53 9.32 26.44
CA MET A 142 -11.00 9.23 26.37
C MET A 142 -11.67 10.61 26.46
N LYS A 143 -11.14 11.50 27.31
CA LYS A 143 -11.69 12.86 27.43
C LYS A 143 -11.39 13.73 26.20
N LYS A 144 -10.33 13.43 25.46
CA LYS A 144 -10.03 14.08 24.17
C LYS A 144 -10.99 13.62 23.07
N ILE A 145 -11.35 12.34 23.08
CA ILE A 145 -12.29 11.75 22.10
C ILE A 145 -13.72 12.17 22.41
N ASN A 146 -14.10 12.09 23.68
CA ASN A 146 -15.43 12.45 24.15
C ASN A 146 -15.36 13.32 25.43
N PRO A 147 -15.30 14.65 25.30
CA PRO A 147 -15.23 15.56 26.46
C PRO A 147 -16.40 15.48 27.43
N LYS A 148 -17.55 14.94 26.97
CA LYS A 148 -18.79 14.82 27.79
C LYS A 148 -18.93 13.46 28.49
N ILE A 149 -17.90 12.63 28.49
CA ILE A 149 -17.96 11.30 29.09
C ILE A 149 -18.14 11.41 30.61
N PRO A 150 -19.14 10.73 31.23
CA PRO A 150 -19.33 10.74 32.66
C PRO A 150 -18.17 10.02 33.39
N ASP A 151 -17.73 10.58 34.53
CA ASP A 151 -16.65 9.99 35.32
C ASP A 151 -16.98 8.55 35.80
N ALA A 152 -18.26 8.25 36.04
CA ALA A 152 -18.71 6.90 36.38
C ALA A 152 -18.41 5.86 35.26
N ALA A 153 -18.43 6.28 33.99
CA ALA A 153 -18.10 5.41 32.85
C ALA A 153 -16.60 5.15 32.73
N LEU A 154 -15.76 6.08 33.22
CA LEU A 154 -14.31 5.98 33.11
C LEU A 154 -13.74 4.74 33.81
N LYS A 155 -14.35 4.31 34.93
CA LYS A 155 -13.90 3.10 35.65
C LYS A 155 -14.03 1.83 34.78
N GLY A 156 -15.18 1.67 34.10
CA GLY A 156 -15.38 0.51 33.21
C GLY A 156 -14.52 0.58 31.95
N ILE A 157 -14.20 1.79 31.49
CA ILE A 157 -13.28 2.00 30.37
C ILE A 157 -11.85 1.66 30.77
N GLY A 158 -11.41 2.05 31.98
CA GLY A 158 -10.10 1.66 32.52
C GLY A 158 -9.88 0.16 32.51
N THR A 159 -10.85 -0.61 32.97
CA THR A 159 -10.78 -2.08 32.93
C THR A 159 -10.64 -2.61 31.48
N LYS A 160 -11.35 -2.04 30.51
CA LYS A 160 -11.23 -2.44 29.11
C LYS A 160 -9.85 -2.10 28.55
N ILE A 161 -9.29 -0.94 28.89
CA ILE A 161 -7.95 -0.54 28.52
C ILE A 161 -6.92 -1.55 29.08
N GLU A 162 -7.05 -1.93 30.34
CA GLU A 162 -6.21 -2.98 30.94
C GLU A 162 -6.32 -4.31 30.19
N HIS A 163 -7.50 -4.72 29.76
CA HIS A 163 -7.67 -5.92 28.94
C HIS A 163 -6.97 -5.80 27.58
N ILE A 164 -7.01 -4.65 26.92
CA ILE A 164 -6.31 -4.42 25.65
C ILE A 164 -4.79 -4.52 25.88
N HIS A 165 -4.25 -3.89 26.92
CA HIS A 165 -2.82 -4.00 27.26
C HIS A 165 -2.41 -5.45 27.54
N ASN A 166 -3.19 -6.17 28.33
CA ASN A 166 -2.92 -7.57 28.62
C ASN A 166 -2.95 -8.44 27.35
N ASP A 167 -3.85 -8.15 26.42
CA ASP A 167 -3.94 -8.86 25.13
C ASP A 167 -2.72 -8.56 24.25
N ILE A 168 -2.29 -7.29 24.18
CA ILE A 168 -1.08 -6.88 23.47
C ILE A 168 0.15 -7.59 24.06
N ASN A 169 0.36 -7.49 25.35
CA ASN A 169 1.52 -8.08 26.04
C ASN A 169 1.55 -9.61 25.86
N ARG A 170 0.42 -10.29 26.07
CA ARG A 170 0.32 -11.73 25.85
C ARG A 170 0.68 -12.14 24.43
N LYS A 171 0.28 -11.35 23.42
CA LYS A 171 0.62 -11.63 22.04
C LYS A 171 2.08 -11.32 21.72
N ILE A 172 2.65 -10.29 22.29
CA ILE A 172 4.08 -10.00 22.17
C ILE A 172 4.88 -11.19 22.75
N GLU A 173 4.51 -11.66 23.95
CA GLU A 173 5.19 -12.79 24.59
C GLU A 173 5.02 -14.11 23.80
N SER A 174 3.82 -14.40 23.31
CA SER A 174 3.52 -15.67 22.64
C SER A 174 4.02 -15.75 21.20
N LEU A 175 4.01 -14.62 20.46
CA LEU A 175 4.34 -14.58 19.04
C LEU A 175 5.74 -14.04 18.76
N SER A 176 6.38 -13.40 19.76
CA SER A 176 7.71 -12.76 19.65
C SER A 176 7.87 -11.97 18.34
N PRO A 177 6.96 -11.02 18.03
CA PRO A 177 6.98 -10.33 16.75
C PRO A 177 8.26 -9.47 16.64
N LYS A 178 8.86 -9.43 15.45
CA LYS A 178 9.98 -8.53 15.17
C LYS A 178 9.54 -7.07 14.98
N LYS A 179 8.28 -6.86 14.61
CA LYS A 179 7.72 -5.54 14.30
C LYS A 179 6.27 -5.46 14.80
N ILE A 180 5.92 -4.32 15.36
CA ILE A 180 4.53 -4.01 15.71
C ILE A 180 4.08 -2.86 14.82
N ILE A 181 2.94 -3.02 14.13
CA ILE A 181 2.43 -2.00 13.22
C ILE A 181 1.00 -1.62 13.64
N VAL A 182 0.78 -0.33 13.83
CA VAL A 182 -0.56 0.23 13.99
C VAL A 182 -1.13 0.58 12.61
N LEU A 183 -2.22 -0.06 12.25
CA LEU A 183 -2.99 0.25 11.04
C LEU A 183 -4.32 0.88 11.44
N GLY A 184 -4.51 2.14 11.09
CA GLY A 184 -5.72 2.90 11.43
C GLY A 184 -6.11 3.91 10.35
N GLU A 185 -7.24 4.55 10.55
CA GLU A 185 -7.65 5.70 9.75
C GLU A 185 -7.08 7.00 10.33
N LYS A 186 -6.99 8.04 9.50
CA LYS A 186 -6.49 9.38 9.90
C LYS A 186 -7.49 10.16 10.76
N ASP A 187 -8.29 9.45 11.57
CA ASP A 187 -9.20 10.03 12.54
C ASP A 187 -8.50 10.26 13.90
N ILE A 188 -9.23 10.87 14.86
CA ILE A 188 -8.69 11.15 16.20
C ILE A 188 -8.30 9.87 16.94
N ASN A 189 -9.08 8.77 16.76
CA ASN A 189 -8.81 7.51 17.43
C ASN A 189 -7.55 6.85 16.88
N GLY A 190 -7.38 6.84 15.55
CA GLY A 190 -6.19 6.33 14.91
C GLY A 190 -4.92 7.08 15.32
N LYS A 191 -4.99 8.41 15.37
CA LYS A 191 -3.84 9.25 15.80
C LYS A 191 -3.46 9.00 17.25
N LEU A 192 -4.42 8.94 18.17
CA LEU A 192 -4.15 8.68 19.58
C LEU A 192 -3.63 7.27 19.82
N LEU A 193 -4.22 6.26 19.15
CA LEU A 193 -3.74 4.89 19.22
C LEU A 193 -2.30 4.80 18.72
N SER A 194 -1.99 5.41 17.57
CA SER A 194 -0.64 5.44 16.99
C SER A 194 0.38 6.02 17.95
N GLN A 195 0.10 7.22 18.48
CA GLN A 195 1.01 7.88 19.40
C GLN A 195 1.28 7.02 20.63
N ARG A 196 0.24 6.43 21.25
CA ARG A 196 0.40 5.63 22.47
C ARG A 196 1.06 4.28 22.21
N ALA A 197 0.78 3.66 21.08
CA ALA A 197 1.43 2.41 20.72
C ALA A 197 2.91 2.60 20.39
N GLU A 198 3.28 3.72 19.78
CA GLU A 198 4.68 4.12 19.58
C GLU A 198 5.40 4.33 20.92
N GLU A 199 4.80 5.10 21.85
CA GLU A 199 5.36 5.39 23.16
C GLU A 199 5.53 4.13 24.05
N GLN A 200 4.62 3.15 23.97
CA GLN A 200 4.55 2.03 24.91
C GLN A 200 5.08 0.71 24.34
N TYR A 201 5.03 0.53 23.03
CA TYR A 201 5.35 -0.74 22.36
C TYR A 201 6.35 -0.58 21.20
N GLU A 202 6.91 0.60 21.00
CA GLU A 202 7.81 0.92 19.88
C GLU A 202 7.19 0.58 18.52
N ALA A 203 5.85 0.70 18.43
CA ALA A 203 5.12 0.36 17.23
C ALA A 203 5.33 1.39 16.12
N LYS A 204 5.47 0.95 14.88
CA LYS A 204 5.36 1.82 13.71
C LYS A 204 3.89 2.10 13.39
N SER A 205 3.59 3.31 12.97
CA SER A 205 2.22 3.72 12.67
C SER A 205 2.04 3.99 11.20
N CYS A 206 0.98 3.42 10.63
CA CYS A 206 0.50 3.76 9.31
C CYS A 206 -0.98 4.13 9.36
N LEU A 207 -1.28 5.40 9.08
CA LEU A 207 -2.64 5.91 9.02
C LEU A 207 -3.03 6.18 7.57
N VAL A 208 -4.11 5.54 7.13
CA VAL A 208 -4.67 5.66 5.78
C VAL A 208 -5.99 6.43 5.80
N GLU A 209 -6.43 6.94 4.67
CA GLU A 209 -7.73 7.64 4.56
C GLU A 209 -8.90 6.66 4.70
N ASN A 210 -8.79 5.50 4.06
CA ASN A 210 -9.81 4.45 4.10
C ASN A 210 -9.16 3.07 4.17
N LEU A 211 -9.13 2.48 5.36
CA LEU A 211 -8.51 1.16 5.55
C LEU A 211 -9.30 0.03 4.88
N LYS A 212 -10.56 0.24 4.49
CA LYS A 212 -11.36 -0.79 3.82
C LYS A 212 -10.94 -1.04 2.37
N GLU A 213 -10.25 -0.08 1.77
CA GLU A 213 -9.81 -0.11 0.37
C GLU A 213 -8.35 -0.48 0.21
N ILE A 214 -7.66 -0.79 1.32
CA ILE A 214 -6.25 -1.17 1.28
C ILE A 214 -6.05 -2.45 0.47
N THR A 215 -5.08 -2.42 -0.42
CA THR A 215 -4.68 -3.54 -1.28
C THR A 215 -3.48 -4.31 -0.70
N GLU A 216 -3.19 -5.49 -1.24
CA GLU A 216 -2.01 -6.28 -0.87
C GLU A 216 -0.70 -5.53 -1.18
N ILE A 217 -0.68 -4.79 -2.28
CA ILE A 217 0.48 -4.00 -2.70
C ILE A 217 0.74 -2.86 -1.71
N GLU A 218 -0.30 -2.10 -1.35
CA GLU A 218 -0.18 -1.03 -0.35
C GLU A 218 0.22 -1.57 1.02
N LEU A 219 -0.29 -2.74 1.39
CA LEU A 219 0.10 -3.41 2.63
C LEU A 219 1.60 -3.77 2.62
N LYS A 220 2.12 -4.29 1.49
CA LYS A 220 3.55 -4.56 1.30
C LYS A 220 4.39 -3.30 1.49
N GLU A 221 4.01 -2.21 0.84
CA GLU A 221 4.70 -0.92 0.98
C GLU A 221 4.72 -0.40 2.43
N ILE A 222 3.60 -0.59 3.17
CA ILE A 222 3.51 -0.22 4.58
C ILE A 222 4.46 -1.05 5.45
N ILE A 223 4.65 -2.32 5.13
CA ILE A 223 5.49 -3.23 5.91
C ILE A 223 6.98 -2.97 5.66
N GLU A 224 7.34 -2.65 4.42
CA GLU A 224 8.72 -2.43 4.00
C GLU A 224 9.27 -1.05 4.43
N ASN A 225 8.41 -0.05 4.60
CA ASN A 225 8.77 1.29 5.07
C ASN A 225 8.82 1.37 6.61
#